data_62f710fba3574dafd05fb0420b1b9ca1
#
_entry.id   62f710fba3574dafd05fb0420b1b9ca1
#
_cell.length_a   1.000
_cell.length_b   1.000
_cell.length_c   1.000
_cell.angle_alpha   90.00
_cell.angle_beta   90.00
_cell.angle_gamma   90.00
#
_symmetry.space_group_name_H-M   'P 1'
#
loop_
_entity.id
_entity.type
_entity.pdbx_description
1 polymer ?
#
loop_
_entity_poly.entity_id
_entity_poly.type
_entity_poly.pdbx_seq_one_letter_code
_entity_poly.pdbx_strand_id
1 'polypeptide(L)'
;MRRSNLIEAIGDTPLVELPTFSPKAGIRIFAKLEGHNPTGSVKDRIARAMVQAALDDGTLDADRMILEPTSGNTGISLAMVTSRLGFRFTAVMPDNVSPER
;
A
#
# COMPACT_ATOMS: atom_id res chain seq x y z
N MET A 1 8.01 -8.77 15.67
CA MET A 1 7.90 -10.03 14.91
C MET A 1 8.74 -9.97 13.64
N ARG A 2 9.46 -11.03 13.35
CA ARG A 2 10.29 -11.09 12.15
C ARG A 2 9.47 -11.37 10.91
N ARG A 3 9.73 -10.63 9.81
CA ARG A 3 9.14 -10.82 8.49
C ARG A 3 10.23 -11.20 7.50
N SER A 4 9.92 -12.06 6.53
CA SER A 4 10.93 -12.51 5.56
C SER A 4 11.12 -11.54 4.38
N ASN A 5 10.15 -10.68 4.10
CA ASN A 5 10.28 -9.64 3.07
C ASN A 5 9.30 -8.48 3.34
N LEU A 6 9.42 -7.42 2.52
CA LEU A 6 8.59 -6.22 2.70
C LEU A 6 7.10 -6.48 2.49
N ILE A 7 6.74 -7.39 1.58
CA ILE A 7 5.32 -7.69 1.32
C ILE A 7 4.67 -8.31 2.55
N GLU A 8 5.37 -9.17 3.26
CA GLU A 8 4.85 -9.77 4.49
C GLU A 8 4.68 -8.76 5.63
N ALA A 9 5.39 -7.65 5.56
CA ALA A 9 5.28 -6.57 6.54
C ALA A 9 4.05 -5.66 6.30
N ILE A 10 3.33 -5.85 5.20
CA ILE A 10 2.14 -5.06 4.90
C ILE A 10 0.99 -5.47 5.82
N GLY A 11 0.32 -4.47 6.39
CA GLY A 11 -0.84 -4.71 7.26
C GLY A 11 -0.46 -4.97 8.70
N ASP A 12 -1.38 -5.56 9.44
CA ASP A 12 -1.23 -5.82 10.87
C ASP A 12 -0.77 -4.56 11.64
N THR A 13 -1.31 -3.43 11.22
CA THR A 13 -0.95 -2.12 11.77
C THR A 13 -1.60 -1.91 13.13
N PRO A 14 -0.99 -1.10 14.02
CA PRO A 14 -1.52 -0.85 15.34
C PRO A 14 -2.91 -0.21 15.31
N LEU A 15 -3.75 -0.60 16.25
CA LEU A 15 -5.02 0.06 16.55
C LEU A 15 -4.89 0.76 17.90
N VAL A 16 -5.03 2.09 17.93
CA VAL A 16 -4.78 2.91 19.11
C VAL A 16 -6.04 3.64 19.51
N GLU A 17 -6.42 3.55 20.79
CA GLU A 17 -7.54 4.32 21.31
C GLU A 17 -7.14 5.78 21.51
N LEU A 18 -8.04 6.70 21.15
CA LEU A 18 -7.86 8.14 21.29
C LEU A 18 -8.94 8.69 22.22
N PRO A 19 -8.82 8.46 23.54
CA PRO A 19 -9.90 8.83 24.48
C PRO A 19 -10.15 10.32 24.56
N THR A 20 -9.16 11.17 24.36
CA THR A 20 -9.32 12.63 24.35
C THR A 20 -10.20 13.16 23.22
N PHE A 21 -10.38 12.38 22.17
CA PHE A 21 -11.24 12.74 21.03
C PHE A 21 -12.68 12.24 21.18
N SER A 22 -12.96 11.47 22.23
CA SER A 22 -14.33 11.02 22.48
C SER A 22 -15.24 12.20 22.82
N PRO A 23 -16.41 12.33 22.14
CA PRO A 23 -17.32 13.43 22.41
C PRO A 23 -18.10 13.28 23.73
N LYS A 24 -18.21 12.06 24.25
CA LYS A 24 -18.90 11.80 25.51
C LYS A 24 -18.60 10.39 26.00
N ALA A 25 -18.94 10.13 27.26
CA ALA A 25 -18.80 8.79 27.85
C ALA A 25 -19.57 7.73 27.04
N GLY A 26 -19.00 6.56 26.91
CA GLY A 26 -19.59 5.44 26.18
C GLY A 26 -19.27 5.43 24.68
N ILE A 27 -18.64 6.49 24.15
CA ILE A 27 -18.18 6.51 22.76
C ILE A 27 -16.66 6.40 22.76
N ARG A 28 -16.15 5.41 22.01
CA ARG A 28 -14.72 5.16 21.90
C ARG A 28 -14.27 5.42 20.47
N ILE A 29 -13.17 6.13 20.31
CA ILE A 29 -12.56 6.44 19.01
C ILE A 29 -11.20 5.75 18.93
N PHE A 30 -10.97 5.04 17.85
CA PHE A 30 -9.71 4.35 17.58
C PHE A 30 -9.11 4.85 16.27
N ALA A 31 -7.79 4.92 16.23
CA ALA A 31 -7.04 5.21 15.02
C ALA A 31 -6.28 3.96 14.58
N LYS A 32 -6.42 3.61 13.31
CA LYS A 32 -5.62 2.56 12.68
C LYS A 32 -4.39 3.23 12.07
N LEU A 33 -3.19 2.89 12.57
CA LEU A 33 -1.96 3.60 12.21
C LEU A 33 -1.38 3.03 10.90
N GLU A 34 -2.00 3.36 9.77
CA GLU A 34 -1.62 2.85 8.47
C GLU A 34 -0.27 3.37 7.95
N GLY A 35 0.30 4.38 8.58
CA GLY A 35 1.67 4.82 8.33
C GLY A 35 2.74 3.78 8.69
N HIS A 36 2.37 2.74 9.42
CA HIS A 36 3.28 1.64 9.78
C HIS A 36 3.45 0.59 8.68
N ASN A 37 2.77 0.74 7.53
CA ASN A 37 3.04 -0.09 6.37
C ASN A 37 4.43 0.22 5.79
N PRO A 38 5.05 -0.71 5.03
CA PRO A 38 6.44 -0.54 4.54
C PRO A 38 6.72 0.76 3.79
N THR A 39 5.81 1.22 2.93
CA THR A 39 6.01 2.50 2.22
C THR A 39 5.39 3.70 2.95
N GLY A 40 4.75 3.46 4.10
CA GLY A 40 4.22 4.52 4.94
C GLY A 40 2.77 4.89 4.68
N SER A 41 2.00 4.10 3.95
CA SER A 41 0.59 4.40 3.71
C SER A 41 -0.28 3.14 3.61
N VAL A 42 -1.60 3.36 3.68
CA VAL A 42 -2.60 2.30 3.51
C VAL A 42 -2.55 1.68 2.11
N LYS A 43 -1.98 2.36 1.14
CA LYS A 43 -1.96 1.89 -0.25
C LYS A 43 -1.14 0.63 -0.46
N ASP A 44 -0.25 0.30 0.46
CA ASP A 44 0.45 -0.99 0.41
C ASP A 44 -0.52 -2.16 0.42
N ARG A 45 -1.60 -2.07 1.20
CA ARG A 45 -2.64 -3.11 1.23
C ARG A 45 -3.32 -3.28 -0.12
N ILE A 46 -3.67 -2.17 -0.74
CA ILE A 46 -4.35 -2.16 -2.05
C ILE A 46 -3.42 -2.73 -3.12
N ALA A 47 -2.16 -2.30 -3.14
CA ALA A 47 -1.19 -2.76 -4.11
C ALA A 47 -0.99 -4.28 -4.02
N ARG A 48 -0.81 -4.80 -2.81
CA ARG A 48 -0.68 -6.24 -2.61
C ARG A 48 -1.92 -6.99 -3.10
N ALA A 49 -3.10 -6.51 -2.75
CA ALA A 49 -4.35 -7.17 -3.12
C ALA A 49 -4.57 -7.19 -4.64
N MET A 50 -4.30 -6.06 -5.31
CA MET A 50 -4.46 -5.98 -6.77
C MET A 50 -3.50 -6.91 -7.50
N VAL A 51 -2.23 -6.90 -7.12
CA VAL A 51 -1.21 -7.73 -7.76
C VAL A 51 -1.50 -9.21 -7.49
N GLN A 52 -1.86 -9.57 -6.26
CA GLN A 52 -2.17 -10.95 -5.93
C GLN A 52 -3.40 -11.46 -6.68
N ALA A 53 -4.45 -10.65 -6.78
CA ALA A 53 -5.64 -11.01 -7.55
C ALA A 53 -5.33 -11.25 -9.02
N ALA A 54 -4.48 -10.40 -9.61
CA ALA A 54 -4.08 -10.55 -11.02
C ALA A 54 -3.20 -11.78 -11.24
N LEU A 55 -2.38 -12.15 -10.27
CA LEU A 55 -1.63 -13.41 -10.32
C LEU A 55 -2.55 -14.62 -10.21
N ASP A 56 -3.50 -14.57 -9.29
CA ASP A 56 -4.40 -15.70 -9.01
C ASP A 56 -5.33 -15.99 -10.20
N ASP A 57 -5.80 -14.94 -10.90
CA ASP A 57 -6.70 -15.13 -12.05
C ASP A 57 -5.96 -15.29 -13.39
N GLY A 58 -4.63 -15.24 -13.40
CA GLY A 58 -3.81 -15.44 -14.58
C GLY A 58 -3.69 -14.25 -15.51
N THR A 59 -4.24 -13.08 -15.16
CA THR A 59 -4.10 -11.87 -16.00
C THR A 59 -2.71 -11.26 -15.92
N LEU A 60 -1.97 -11.52 -14.85
CA LEU A 60 -0.58 -11.07 -14.70
C LEU A 60 0.36 -12.27 -14.77
N ASP A 61 1.31 -12.23 -15.70
CA ASP A 61 2.36 -13.23 -15.86
C ASP A 61 3.71 -12.55 -16.05
N ALA A 62 4.79 -13.34 -16.19
CA ALA A 62 6.14 -12.83 -16.26
C ALA A 62 6.41 -11.92 -17.47
N ASP A 63 5.61 -12.02 -18.52
CA ASP A 63 5.79 -11.25 -19.75
C ASP A 63 5.05 -9.90 -19.71
N ARG A 64 4.19 -9.68 -18.75
CA ARG A 64 3.39 -8.46 -18.65
C ARG A 64 4.04 -7.44 -17.76
N MET A 65 3.88 -6.19 -18.15
CA MET A 65 4.24 -5.02 -17.33
C MET A 65 2.99 -4.45 -16.70
N ILE A 66 3.11 -4.04 -15.44
CA ILE A 66 2.03 -3.34 -14.76
C ILE A 66 2.12 -1.85 -15.12
N LEU A 67 1.00 -1.30 -15.58
CA LEU A 67 0.89 0.10 -15.95
C LEU A 67 -0.27 0.72 -15.18
N GLU A 68 0.00 1.80 -14.45
CA GLU A 68 -1.02 2.45 -13.62
C GLU A 68 -0.90 3.97 -13.69
N PRO A 69 -2.00 4.68 -13.97
CA PRO A 69 -2.02 6.14 -13.83
C PRO A 69 -2.09 6.50 -12.36
N THR A 70 -1.00 7.00 -11.83
CA THR A 70 -0.88 7.32 -10.39
C THR A 70 0.21 8.36 -10.18
N SER A 71 -0.01 9.28 -9.25
CA SER A 71 0.97 10.31 -8.91
C SER A 71 1.31 10.32 -7.42
N GLY A 72 0.83 9.34 -6.65
CA GLY A 72 0.97 9.35 -5.20
C GLY A 72 1.27 7.98 -4.60
N ASN A 73 0.67 7.75 -3.45
CA ASN A 73 0.97 6.57 -2.62
C ASN A 73 0.68 5.23 -3.30
N THR A 74 -0.34 5.16 -4.17
CA THR A 74 -0.63 3.92 -4.91
C THR A 74 0.55 3.55 -5.81
N GLY A 75 1.15 4.51 -6.51
CA GLY A 75 2.32 4.26 -7.36
C GLY A 75 3.52 3.79 -6.56
N ILE A 76 3.77 4.43 -5.42
CA ILE A 76 4.87 4.05 -4.53
C ILE A 76 4.68 2.61 -4.05
N SER A 77 3.48 2.25 -3.61
CA SER A 77 3.16 0.91 -3.12
C SER A 77 3.27 -0.13 -4.23
N LEU A 78 2.76 0.15 -5.43
CA LEU A 78 2.88 -0.74 -6.58
C LEU A 78 4.36 -0.95 -6.97
N ALA A 79 5.16 0.11 -6.96
CA ALA A 79 6.58 0.00 -7.25
C ALA A 79 7.28 -0.95 -6.26
N MET A 80 6.96 -0.85 -4.99
CA MET A 80 7.53 -1.74 -3.96
C MET A 80 7.10 -3.18 -4.16
N VAL A 81 5.79 -3.43 -4.31
CA VAL A 81 5.25 -4.79 -4.44
C VAL A 81 5.75 -5.45 -5.73
N THR A 82 5.70 -4.76 -6.86
CA THR A 82 6.14 -5.32 -8.14
C THR A 82 7.63 -5.59 -8.16
N SER A 83 8.43 -4.70 -7.56
CA SER A 83 9.86 -4.91 -7.44
C SER A 83 10.18 -6.17 -6.65
N ARG A 84 9.48 -6.42 -5.55
CA ARG A 84 9.69 -7.61 -4.74
C ARG A 84 9.29 -8.90 -5.45
N LEU A 85 8.30 -8.83 -6.34
CA LEU A 85 7.80 -9.99 -7.08
C LEU A 85 8.46 -10.17 -8.44
N GLY A 86 9.32 -9.25 -8.86
CA GLY A 86 10.05 -9.37 -10.12
C GLY A 86 9.27 -8.94 -11.35
N PHE A 87 8.22 -8.12 -11.20
CA PHE A 87 7.47 -7.58 -12.33
C PHE A 87 7.94 -6.16 -12.68
N ARG A 88 7.80 -5.81 -13.97
CA ARG A 88 8.04 -4.45 -14.43
C ARG A 88 6.84 -3.58 -14.12
N PHE A 89 7.11 -2.35 -13.73
CA PHE A 89 6.08 -1.38 -13.38
C PHE A 89 6.38 -0.02 -14.00
N THR A 90 5.35 0.61 -14.57
CA THR A 90 5.43 1.97 -15.09
C THR A 90 4.28 2.78 -14.51
N ALA A 91 4.59 3.88 -13.84
CA ALA A 91 3.62 4.86 -13.39
C ALA A 91 3.45 5.94 -14.46
N VAL A 92 2.21 6.25 -14.78
CA VAL A 92 1.86 7.38 -15.67
C VAL A 92 1.32 8.49 -14.78
N MET A 93 1.96 9.66 -14.82
CA MET A 93 1.57 10.77 -13.96
C MET A 93 1.73 12.11 -14.70
N PRO A 94 0.98 13.16 -14.26
CA PRO A 94 1.18 14.50 -14.83
C PRO A 94 2.59 15.02 -14.54
N ASP A 95 3.12 15.87 -15.43
CA ASP A 95 4.45 16.46 -15.26
C ASP A 95 4.47 17.63 -14.26
N ASN A 96 3.30 18.08 -13.81
CA ASN A 96 3.17 19.19 -12.87
C ASN A 96 3.09 18.75 -11.39
N VAL A 97 3.38 17.48 -11.09
CA VAL A 97 3.46 17.01 -9.71
C VAL A 97 4.78 17.45 -9.05
N SER A 98 4.82 17.43 -7.72
CA SER A 98 6.03 17.80 -6.98
C SER A 98 7.17 16.82 -7.27
N PRO A 99 8.45 17.27 -7.17
CA PRO A 99 9.60 16.39 -7.41
C PRO A 99 9.63 15.14 -6.53
N GLU A 100 9.09 15.22 -5.32
CA GLU A 100 9.05 14.09 -4.38
C GLU A 100 8.19 12.94 -4.89
N ARG A 101 7.21 13.21 -5.73
CA ARG A 101 6.34 12.18 -6.30
C ARG A 101 7.00 11.48 -7.48
#